data_6d8daec56275c66c9a31616d444b8d44
#
_entry.id   6d8daec56275c66c9a31616d444b8d44
#
_cell.length_a   1.000
_cell.length_b   1.000
_cell.length_c   1.000
_cell.angle_alpha   90.00
_cell.angle_beta   90.00
_cell.angle_gamma   90.00
#
_symmetry.space_group_name_H-M   'P 1'
#
loop_
_entity.id
_entity.type
_entity.pdbx_description
1 polymer ?
#
loop_
_entity_poly.entity_id
_entity_poly.type
_entity_poly.pdbx_seq_one_letter_code
_entity_poly.pdbx_strand_id
1 'polypeptide(L)'
;MKLGKQVPKTPLGRRVDELHRPPTRFERFREWIEGIPKLRLYVALIVITWLVLTALVGLDPRPPIERVIAQGIIQPGDLAQLEAQHLLREADAWMSLLGVGLIVATEMGIAWYFLERFGSRILKTNSAIRLVLAASLMVLFTALARFFIELDFDPYLTPLAGLSILGTMLLGPRIMFLVVVITSINVGIMGGNDFLLTAALLLGSGFAIYTVVRVRSRQRLLKAGLFIAMVTAVVTFAVGLLGAGSPSDALRLGVLGLGNGLLSLMLAMVLLPLLEDAFNILTPMKLLELSNTGNTLLHKLLQKAPGTFTHSMQVGSLADAAAERIDADPLLARVGAYYHDIGKMEHPAYFIENQIAQVNPHATLSPTLSAKVIKRHVKDGLEIGRAWGLPQEILDLIAQHHGSTRIEYFYHKALEEPLDSAEVNEADFRYSSGLPKSKEAGILMLADSVEATVKALPKPTPKRIEDVVADTIRRKLEDGQFDECELTMHDIHEAGEAIREALVGFLGPRVAYPEEPATKKAAAHKTAGAGDAT
;
A
#
# COMPACT_ATOMS: atom_id res chain seq x y z
N MET A 1 -41.92 18.59 36.52
CA MET A 1 -41.10 19.25 35.51
C MET A 1 -39.66 19.23 36.02
N LYS A 2 -38.88 18.15 35.64
CA LYS A 2 -37.46 17.95 36.04
C LYS A 2 -36.61 18.33 34.84
N LEU A 3 -35.99 19.48 34.88
CA LEU A 3 -34.95 19.91 33.96
C LEU A 3 -33.67 19.12 34.26
N GLY A 4 -33.37 18.11 33.45
CA GLY A 4 -32.10 17.44 33.47
C GLY A 4 -31.01 18.38 32.93
N LYS A 5 -30.18 18.92 33.82
CA LYS A 5 -28.94 19.61 33.43
C LYS A 5 -28.02 18.61 32.71
N GLN A 6 -27.87 18.78 31.41
CA GLN A 6 -26.80 18.14 30.68
C GLN A 6 -25.45 18.69 31.20
N VAL A 7 -24.70 17.85 31.87
CA VAL A 7 -23.30 18.14 32.24
C VAL A 7 -22.52 18.28 30.93
N PRO A 8 -21.79 19.38 30.70
CA PRO A 8 -20.97 19.50 29.48
C PRO A 8 -19.93 18.40 29.47
N LYS A 9 -19.92 17.57 28.41
CA LYS A 9 -18.93 16.54 28.21
C LYS A 9 -17.55 17.19 28.24
N THR A 10 -16.68 16.71 29.10
CA THR A 10 -15.29 17.16 29.20
C THR A 10 -14.58 16.94 27.84
N PRO A 11 -13.53 17.71 27.52
CA PRO A 11 -12.76 17.52 26.28
C PRO A 11 -12.25 16.09 26.07
N LEU A 12 -12.02 15.33 27.15
CA LEU A 12 -11.72 13.88 27.12
C LEU A 12 -12.90 13.05 26.58
N GLY A 13 -14.14 13.34 26.99
CA GLY A 13 -15.30 12.57 26.53
C GLY A 13 -15.60 12.75 25.04
N ARG A 14 -15.35 13.93 24.46
CA ARG A 14 -15.43 14.13 23.00
C ARG A 14 -14.32 13.38 22.24
N ARG A 15 -13.12 13.28 22.81
CA ARG A 15 -12.00 12.52 22.22
C ARG A 15 -12.24 11.02 22.18
N VAL A 16 -12.89 10.47 23.20
CA VAL A 16 -13.25 9.04 23.23
C VAL A 16 -14.31 8.70 22.18
N ASP A 17 -15.28 9.60 21.97
CA ASP A 17 -16.32 9.42 20.93
C ASP A 17 -15.74 9.56 19.50
N GLU A 18 -14.68 10.37 19.29
CA GLU A 18 -13.95 10.46 18.02
C GLU A 18 -13.02 9.27 17.76
N LEU A 19 -12.51 8.61 18.81
CA LEU A 19 -11.67 7.42 18.72
C LEU A 19 -12.48 6.13 18.53
N HIS A 20 -13.77 6.12 18.92
CA HIS A 20 -14.68 4.98 18.78
C HIS A 20 -15.60 5.17 17.57
N ARG A 21 -15.04 5.51 16.41
CA ARG A 21 -15.81 5.42 15.17
C ARG A 21 -16.20 3.95 14.97
N PRO A 22 -17.52 3.65 14.86
CA PRO A 22 -17.93 2.28 14.57
C PRO A 22 -17.29 1.84 13.24
N PRO A 23 -16.83 0.58 13.15
CA PRO A 23 -16.16 0.08 11.95
C PRO A 23 -17.05 0.33 10.73
N THR A 24 -16.49 0.82 9.65
CA THR A 24 -17.18 1.03 8.39
C THR A 24 -17.78 -0.28 7.89
N ARG A 25 -18.77 -0.20 6.98
CA ARG A 25 -19.32 -1.41 6.35
C ARG A 25 -18.23 -2.25 5.70
N PHE A 26 -17.20 -1.60 5.21
CA PHE A 26 -16.07 -2.24 4.54
C PHE A 26 -15.10 -2.88 5.55
N GLU A 27 -14.79 -2.26 6.67
CA GLU A 27 -13.98 -2.87 7.74
C GLU A 27 -14.65 -4.14 8.27
N ARG A 28 -15.98 -4.12 8.47
CA ARG A 28 -16.75 -5.31 8.85
C ARG A 28 -16.72 -6.41 7.78
N PHE A 29 -16.76 -6.03 6.50
CA PHE A 29 -16.65 -6.98 5.38
C PHE A 29 -15.25 -7.60 5.33
N ARG A 30 -14.22 -6.81 5.57
CA ARG A 30 -12.84 -7.27 5.65
C ARG A 30 -12.63 -8.25 6.80
N GLU A 31 -13.07 -7.91 8.02
CA GLU A 31 -13.01 -8.80 9.20
C GLU A 31 -13.75 -10.11 8.96
N TRP A 32 -14.90 -10.02 8.29
CA TRP A 32 -15.67 -11.20 7.90
C TRP A 32 -14.91 -12.09 6.91
N ILE A 33 -14.30 -11.52 5.86
CA ILE A 33 -13.48 -12.28 4.91
C ILE A 33 -12.27 -12.91 5.59
N GLU A 34 -11.57 -12.16 6.43
CA GLU A 34 -10.38 -12.64 7.16
C GLU A 34 -10.74 -13.77 8.15
N GLY A 35 -11.96 -13.80 8.65
CA GLY A 35 -12.49 -14.86 9.51
C GLY A 35 -12.83 -16.16 8.79
N ILE A 36 -12.93 -16.18 7.46
CA ILE A 36 -13.25 -17.38 6.69
C ILE A 36 -11.97 -18.23 6.52
N PRO A 37 -12.03 -19.57 6.75
CA PRO A 37 -10.92 -20.44 6.45
C PRO A 37 -10.46 -20.28 5.00
N LYS A 38 -9.17 -20.02 4.78
CA LYS A 38 -8.60 -19.66 3.46
C LYS A 38 -9.04 -20.61 2.34
N LEU A 39 -9.02 -21.91 2.60
CA LEU A 39 -9.44 -22.90 1.60
C LEU A 39 -10.91 -22.75 1.20
N ARG A 40 -11.81 -22.53 2.16
CA ARG A 40 -13.25 -22.33 1.88
C ARG A 40 -13.49 -21.05 1.09
N LEU A 41 -12.80 -19.98 1.44
CA LEU A 41 -12.87 -18.71 0.73
C LEU A 41 -12.40 -18.88 -0.73
N TYR A 42 -11.28 -19.56 -0.96
CA TYR A 42 -10.72 -19.76 -2.30
C TYR A 42 -11.65 -20.61 -3.17
N VAL A 43 -12.17 -21.71 -2.63
CA VAL A 43 -13.15 -22.56 -3.36
C VAL A 43 -14.40 -21.77 -3.69
N ALA A 44 -14.99 -21.07 -2.71
CA ALA A 44 -16.18 -20.27 -2.94
C ALA A 44 -15.95 -19.17 -3.99
N LEU A 45 -14.82 -18.46 -3.91
CA LEU A 45 -14.48 -17.42 -4.87
C LEU A 45 -14.34 -17.96 -6.30
N ILE A 46 -13.65 -19.10 -6.46
CA ILE A 46 -13.48 -19.75 -7.77
C ILE A 46 -14.84 -20.19 -8.32
N VAL A 47 -15.67 -20.85 -7.52
CA VAL A 47 -16.99 -21.33 -7.97
C VAL A 47 -17.91 -20.17 -8.33
N ILE A 48 -17.97 -19.11 -7.49
CA ILE A 48 -18.79 -17.93 -7.78
C ILE A 48 -18.27 -17.23 -9.05
N THR A 49 -16.97 -17.04 -9.18
CA THR A 49 -16.38 -16.40 -10.36
C THR A 49 -16.64 -17.22 -11.62
N TRP A 50 -16.50 -18.54 -11.55
CA TRP A 50 -16.83 -19.44 -12.64
C TRP A 50 -18.29 -19.32 -13.06
N LEU A 51 -19.25 -19.37 -12.11
CA LEU A 51 -20.68 -19.23 -12.40
C LEU A 51 -21.00 -17.88 -13.05
N VAL A 52 -20.46 -16.79 -12.49
CA VAL A 52 -20.72 -15.44 -13.00
C VAL A 52 -20.11 -15.24 -14.38
N LEU A 53 -18.87 -15.68 -14.61
CA LEU A 53 -18.24 -15.57 -15.93
C LEU A 53 -18.94 -16.45 -16.97
N THR A 54 -19.30 -17.69 -16.62
CA THR A 54 -20.06 -18.56 -17.52
C THR A 54 -21.38 -17.91 -17.93
N ALA A 55 -22.08 -17.28 -16.99
CA ALA A 55 -23.32 -16.55 -17.29
C ALA A 55 -23.04 -15.31 -18.16
N LEU A 56 -22.04 -14.50 -17.82
CA LEU A 56 -21.70 -13.29 -18.58
C LEU A 56 -21.26 -13.59 -20.02
N VAL A 57 -20.51 -14.66 -20.23
CA VAL A 57 -19.93 -15.01 -21.53
C VAL A 57 -20.91 -15.87 -22.36
N GLY A 58 -21.59 -16.82 -21.72
CA GLY A 58 -22.42 -17.83 -22.41
C GLY A 58 -23.88 -17.45 -22.61
N LEU A 59 -24.46 -16.61 -21.71
CA LEU A 59 -25.84 -16.14 -21.85
C LEU A 59 -25.89 -14.90 -22.74
N ASP A 60 -25.79 -15.07 -24.05
CA ASP A 60 -25.98 -13.96 -24.98
C ASP A 60 -27.48 -13.75 -25.25
N PRO A 61 -28.01 -12.55 -24.99
CA PRO A 61 -29.42 -12.25 -25.28
C PRO A 61 -29.73 -12.18 -26.78
N ARG A 62 -28.70 -12.06 -27.65
CA ARG A 62 -28.91 -12.02 -29.10
C ARG A 62 -28.99 -13.43 -29.64
N PRO A 63 -30.05 -13.76 -30.40
CA PRO A 63 -30.09 -15.00 -31.16
C PRO A 63 -28.85 -15.05 -32.07
N PRO A 64 -28.16 -16.20 -32.16
CA PRO A 64 -27.00 -16.36 -33.02
C PRO A 64 -27.21 -15.92 -34.49
N ILE A 65 -28.45 -15.88 -34.94
CA ILE A 65 -28.89 -15.42 -36.27
C ILE A 65 -28.63 -13.93 -36.47
N GLU A 66 -29.00 -13.09 -35.49
CA GLU A 66 -28.83 -11.65 -35.59
C GLU A 66 -27.34 -11.28 -35.65
N ARG A 67 -26.47 -12.04 -34.98
CA ARG A 67 -25.03 -11.88 -35.12
C ARG A 67 -24.54 -12.20 -36.52
N VAL A 68 -25.05 -13.26 -37.14
CA VAL A 68 -24.63 -13.69 -38.49
C VAL A 68 -25.12 -12.68 -39.53
N ILE A 69 -26.33 -12.13 -39.35
CA ILE A 69 -26.87 -11.06 -40.22
C ILE A 69 -26.11 -9.76 -40.01
N ALA A 70 -25.82 -9.37 -38.75
CA ALA A 70 -25.05 -8.16 -38.44
C ALA A 70 -23.60 -8.23 -38.95
N GLN A 71 -23.05 -9.42 -39.10
CA GLN A 71 -21.73 -9.65 -39.70
C GLN A 71 -21.74 -9.72 -41.23
N GLY A 72 -22.93 -9.56 -41.88
CA GLY A 72 -23.06 -9.55 -43.34
C GLY A 72 -22.86 -10.91 -44.03
N ILE A 73 -22.90 -12.01 -43.27
CA ILE A 73 -22.63 -13.37 -43.76
C ILE A 73 -23.88 -13.99 -44.40
N ILE A 74 -25.09 -13.51 -44.04
CA ILE A 74 -26.35 -14.00 -44.57
C ILE A 74 -27.23 -12.84 -45.06
N GLN A 75 -27.85 -12.97 -46.24
CA GLN A 75 -28.74 -11.93 -46.75
C GLN A 75 -30.17 -12.09 -46.16
N PRO A 76 -30.92 -10.97 -45.99
CA PRO A 76 -32.27 -11.00 -45.40
C PRO A 76 -33.31 -11.90 -46.12
N GLY A 77 -33.00 -12.38 -47.35
CA GLY A 77 -33.88 -13.24 -48.13
C GLY A 77 -33.90 -14.73 -47.70
N ASP A 78 -32.91 -15.15 -46.89
CA ASP A 78 -32.78 -16.55 -46.46
C ASP A 78 -33.49 -16.84 -45.12
N LEU A 79 -34.33 -15.91 -44.63
CA LEU A 79 -35.01 -15.96 -43.32
C LEU A 79 -35.91 -17.20 -43.14
N ALA A 80 -36.57 -17.69 -44.19
CA ALA A 80 -37.47 -18.85 -44.12
C ALA A 80 -36.73 -20.19 -43.89
N GLN A 81 -35.47 -20.31 -44.34
CA GLN A 81 -34.59 -21.44 -44.00
C GLN A 81 -34.03 -21.34 -42.58
N LEU A 82 -33.91 -20.15 -42.06
CA LEU A 82 -33.35 -19.85 -40.74
C LEU A 82 -34.37 -20.12 -39.61
N GLU A 83 -35.68 -19.96 -39.84
CA GLU A 83 -36.73 -20.30 -38.88
C GLU A 83 -36.79 -21.81 -38.59
N ALA A 84 -36.56 -22.66 -39.60
CA ALA A 84 -36.45 -24.11 -39.40
C ALA A 84 -35.21 -24.51 -38.57
N GLN A 85 -34.17 -23.69 -38.56
CA GLN A 85 -32.95 -23.85 -37.74
C GLN A 85 -33.10 -23.31 -36.30
N HIS A 86 -34.17 -22.56 -36.02
CA HIS A 86 -34.39 -21.97 -34.68
C HIS A 86 -34.61 -23.02 -33.59
N LEU A 87 -35.33 -24.15 -33.92
CA LEU A 87 -35.53 -25.30 -33.02
C LEU A 87 -34.24 -26.11 -32.77
N LEU A 88 -33.34 -26.16 -33.74
CA LEU A 88 -32.03 -26.76 -33.60
C LEU A 88 -31.07 -25.89 -32.77
N ARG A 89 -31.30 -24.59 -32.68
CA ARG A 89 -30.45 -23.63 -31.96
C ARG A 89 -30.75 -23.49 -30.48
N GLU A 90 -31.92 -23.79 -29.98
CA GLU A 90 -32.15 -23.90 -28.53
C GLU A 90 -31.31 -25.04 -27.94
N ALA A 91 -31.15 -26.16 -28.69
CA ALA A 91 -30.22 -27.22 -28.32
C ALA A 91 -28.76 -26.79 -28.43
N ASP A 92 -28.41 -26.00 -29.45
CA ASP A 92 -27.08 -25.43 -29.63
C ASP A 92 -26.70 -24.40 -28.54
N ALA A 93 -27.67 -23.64 -28.02
CA ALA A 93 -27.45 -22.69 -26.94
C ALA A 93 -26.96 -23.37 -25.65
N TRP A 94 -27.50 -24.55 -25.31
CA TRP A 94 -27.03 -25.34 -24.17
C TRP A 94 -25.64 -25.92 -24.38
N MET A 95 -25.34 -26.39 -25.61
CA MET A 95 -24.00 -26.86 -25.94
C MET A 95 -22.98 -25.71 -25.93
N SER A 96 -23.36 -24.54 -26.42
CA SER A 96 -22.52 -23.34 -26.33
C SER A 96 -22.25 -22.92 -24.88
N LEU A 97 -23.28 -22.89 -24.04
CA LEU A 97 -23.16 -22.61 -22.61
C LEU A 97 -22.28 -23.65 -21.91
N LEU A 98 -22.43 -24.93 -22.23
CA LEU A 98 -21.57 -25.99 -21.69
C LEU A 98 -20.11 -25.80 -22.14
N GLY A 99 -19.89 -25.49 -23.43
CA GLY A 99 -18.55 -25.22 -23.97
C GLY A 99 -17.87 -24.06 -23.28
N VAL A 100 -18.57 -22.93 -23.13
CA VAL A 100 -18.08 -21.76 -22.38
C VAL A 100 -17.81 -22.14 -20.92
N GLY A 101 -18.73 -22.85 -20.27
CA GLY A 101 -18.57 -23.30 -18.89
C GLY A 101 -17.32 -24.16 -18.69
N LEU A 102 -17.00 -25.03 -19.64
CA LEU A 102 -15.78 -25.86 -19.62
C LEU A 102 -14.51 -25.04 -19.85
N ILE A 103 -14.54 -24.04 -20.75
CA ILE A 103 -13.41 -23.14 -20.97
C ILE A 103 -13.13 -22.34 -19.70
N VAL A 104 -14.16 -21.68 -19.14
CA VAL A 104 -14.01 -20.89 -17.90
C VAL A 104 -13.59 -21.77 -16.73
N ALA A 105 -14.09 -23.03 -16.63
CA ALA A 105 -13.63 -23.97 -15.61
C ALA A 105 -12.14 -24.31 -15.76
N THR A 106 -11.68 -24.47 -16.99
CA THR A 106 -10.25 -24.70 -17.28
C THR A 106 -9.38 -23.49 -16.92
N GLU A 107 -9.85 -22.28 -17.26
CA GLU A 107 -9.20 -21.02 -16.88
C GLU A 107 -9.10 -20.87 -15.36
N MET A 108 -10.19 -21.16 -14.64
CA MET A 108 -10.19 -21.13 -13.17
C MET A 108 -9.29 -22.20 -12.57
N GLY A 109 -9.21 -23.39 -13.18
CA GLY A 109 -8.29 -24.44 -12.79
C GLY A 109 -6.82 -24.04 -12.98
N ILE A 110 -6.49 -23.38 -14.08
CA ILE A 110 -5.14 -22.81 -14.32
C ILE A 110 -4.84 -21.71 -13.30
N ALA A 111 -5.79 -20.82 -13.04
CA ALA A 111 -5.66 -19.76 -12.04
C ALA A 111 -5.43 -20.34 -10.64
N TRP A 112 -6.18 -21.36 -10.25
CA TRP A 112 -5.99 -22.08 -8.99
C TRP A 112 -4.59 -22.68 -8.88
N TYR A 113 -4.15 -23.44 -9.89
CA TYR A 113 -2.83 -24.08 -9.92
C TYR A 113 -1.70 -23.04 -9.82
N PHE A 114 -1.84 -21.93 -10.55
CA PHE A 114 -0.89 -20.82 -10.48
C PHE A 114 -0.82 -20.22 -9.08
N LEU A 115 -1.95 -19.96 -8.45
CA LEU A 115 -2.01 -19.40 -7.11
C LEU A 115 -1.47 -20.36 -6.05
N GLU A 116 -1.74 -21.65 -6.18
CA GLU A 116 -1.21 -22.69 -5.29
C GLU A 116 0.32 -22.76 -5.38
N ARG A 117 0.83 -22.77 -6.59
CA ARG A 117 2.29 -22.93 -6.85
C ARG A 117 3.12 -21.69 -6.54
N PHE A 118 2.58 -20.52 -6.82
CA PHE A 118 3.28 -19.23 -6.74
C PHE A 118 2.67 -18.25 -5.74
N GLY A 119 1.46 -18.49 -5.26
CA GLY A 119 0.68 -17.55 -4.46
C GLY A 119 1.33 -17.20 -3.12
N SER A 120 2.00 -18.14 -2.47
CA SER A 120 2.69 -17.89 -1.18
C SER A 120 3.79 -16.80 -1.30
N ARG A 121 4.43 -16.69 -2.47
CA ARG A 121 5.43 -15.66 -2.75
C ARG A 121 4.85 -14.33 -3.23
N ILE A 122 3.63 -14.37 -3.79
CA ILE A 122 2.99 -13.21 -4.44
C ILE A 122 2.02 -12.53 -3.49
N LEU A 123 1.35 -13.31 -2.64
CA LEU A 123 0.25 -12.88 -1.76
C LEU A 123 0.67 -12.88 -0.29
N LYS A 124 1.83 -12.30 0.04
CA LYS A 124 2.39 -12.31 1.40
C LYS A 124 1.46 -11.66 2.42
N THR A 125 0.87 -10.54 2.09
CA THR A 125 0.00 -9.75 2.98
C THR A 125 -1.40 -9.64 2.39
N ASN A 126 -2.45 -9.74 3.21
CA ASN A 126 -3.86 -9.59 2.81
C ASN A 126 -4.29 -10.47 1.63
N SER A 127 -3.82 -11.72 1.57
CA SER A 127 -4.01 -12.64 0.43
C SER A 127 -5.48 -12.80 0.02
N ALA A 128 -6.40 -12.91 1.00
CA ALA A 128 -7.82 -13.06 0.76
C ALA A 128 -8.43 -11.85 0.04
N ILE A 129 -8.12 -10.64 0.51
CA ILE A 129 -8.64 -9.39 -0.05
C ILE A 129 -8.11 -9.17 -1.47
N ARG A 130 -6.83 -9.45 -1.71
CA ARG A 130 -6.22 -9.34 -3.05
C ARG A 130 -6.85 -10.30 -4.05
N LEU A 131 -7.22 -11.51 -3.64
CA LEU A 131 -7.92 -12.47 -4.49
C LEU A 131 -9.35 -12.05 -4.79
N VAL A 132 -10.08 -11.55 -3.79
CA VAL A 132 -11.43 -10.97 -3.99
C VAL A 132 -11.35 -9.82 -4.97
N LEU A 133 -10.37 -8.93 -4.83
CA LEU A 133 -10.17 -7.83 -5.76
C LEU A 133 -9.85 -8.31 -7.19
N ALA A 134 -8.97 -9.30 -7.35
CA ALA A 134 -8.64 -9.86 -8.66
C ALA A 134 -9.88 -10.43 -9.37
N ALA A 135 -10.67 -11.23 -8.65
CA ALA A 135 -11.91 -11.80 -9.17
C ALA A 135 -12.95 -10.71 -9.48
N SER A 136 -13.09 -9.71 -8.60
CA SER A 136 -14.01 -8.58 -8.80
C SER A 136 -13.65 -7.74 -10.02
N LEU A 137 -12.36 -7.46 -10.22
CA LEU A 137 -11.88 -6.73 -11.40
C LEU A 137 -12.12 -7.55 -12.68
N MET A 138 -11.82 -8.83 -12.66
CA MET A 138 -12.06 -9.71 -13.81
C MET A 138 -13.55 -9.74 -14.19
N VAL A 139 -14.45 -9.95 -13.23
CA VAL A 139 -15.90 -9.92 -13.44
C VAL A 139 -16.38 -8.54 -13.92
N LEU A 140 -15.91 -7.47 -13.29
CA LEU A 140 -16.29 -6.09 -13.64
C LEU A 140 -15.95 -5.77 -15.11
N PHE A 141 -14.73 -6.08 -15.54
CA PHE A 141 -14.29 -5.75 -16.89
C PHE A 141 -14.91 -6.69 -17.94
N THR A 142 -15.18 -7.95 -17.59
CA THR A 142 -15.97 -8.85 -18.44
C THR A 142 -17.42 -8.36 -18.58
N ALA A 143 -18.04 -7.90 -17.49
CA ALA A 143 -19.38 -7.31 -17.52
C ALA A 143 -19.40 -5.99 -18.29
N LEU A 144 -18.37 -5.16 -18.16
CA LEU A 144 -18.22 -3.94 -18.93
C LEU A 144 -18.08 -4.23 -20.43
N ALA A 145 -17.28 -5.22 -20.81
CA ALA A 145 -17.15 -5.66 -22.20
C ALA A 145 -18.51 -6.12 -22.77
N ARG A 146 -19.24 -6.93 -21.99
CA ARG A 146 -20.61 -7.35 -22.35
C ARG A 146 -21.53 -6.16 -22.54
N PHE A 147 -21.53 -5.20 -21.61
CA PHE A 147 -22.34 -3.99 -21.70
C PHE A 147 -22.05 -3.19 -22.98
N PHE A 148 -20.77 -3.06 -23.38
CA PHE A 148 -20.40 -2.42 -24.64
C PHE A 148 -20.99 -3.18 -25.84
N ILE A 149 -20.87 -4.51 -25.84
CA ILE A 149 -21.40 -5.36 -26.93
C ILE A 149 -22.94 -5.26 -27.00
N GLU A 150 -23.65 -5.26 -25.87
CA GLU A 150 -25.11 -5.13 -25.83
C GLU A 150 -25.62 -3.76 -26.28
N LEU A 151 -24.81 -2.71 -26.15
CA LEU A 151 -25.11 -1.36 -26.66
C LEU A 151 -24.65 -1.15 -28.11
N ASP A 152 -24.29 -2.20 -28.84
CA ASP A 152 -23.78 -2.17 -30.21
C ASP A 152 -22.51 -1.33 -30.42
N PHE A 153 -21.74 -1.11 -29.34
CA PHE A 153 -20.40 -0.58 -29.50
C PHE A 153 -19.46 -1.65 -30.06
N ASP A 154 -18.49 -1.20 -30.84
CA ASP A 154 -17.45 -2.07 -31.36
C ASP A 154 -16.64 -2.69 -30.23
N PRO A 155 -16.48 -4.04 -30.14
CA PRO A 155 -15.75 -4.70 -29.05
C PRO A 155 -14.31 -4.24 -28.88
N TYR A 156 -13.67 -3.71 -29.94
CA TYR A 156 -12.31 -3.12 -29.86
C TYR A 156 -12.23 -1.88 -28.98
N LEU A 157 -13.37 -1.23 -28.68
CA LEU A 157 -13.44 -0.10 -27.75
C LEU A 157 -13.42 -0.54 -26.27
N THR A 158 -13.53 -1.84 -25.95
CA THR A 158 -13.53 -2.34 -24.59
C THR A 158 -12.26 -1.94 -23.85
N PRO A 159 -12.33 -1.17 -22.73
CA PRO A 159 -11.17 -0.57 -22.10
C PRO A 159 -10.38 -1.55 -21.22
N LEU A 160 -9.94 -2.68 -21.80
CA LEU A 160 -9.27 -3.76 -21.07
C LEU A 160 -7.87 -3.37 -20.58
N ALA A 161 -7.19 -2.43 -21.26
CA ALA A 161 -5.94 -1.88 -20.75
C ALA A 161 -6.11 -1.19 -19.39
N GLY A 162 -7.32 -0.70 -19.06
CA GLY A 162 -7.67 -0.16 -17.74
C GLY A 162 -7.60 -1.20 -16.63
N LEU A 163 -8.05 -2.43 -16.91
CA LEU A 163 -7.88 -3.58 -16.01
C LEU A 163 -6.39 -3.83 -15.72
N SER A 164 -5.56 -3.79 -16.77
CA SER A 164 -4.11 -3.98 -16.65
C SER A 164 -3.47 -2.90 -15.79
N ILE A 165 -3.84 -1.63 -15.99
CA ILE A 165 -3.32 -0.50 -15.22
C ILE A 165 -3.73 -0.65 -13.74
N LEU A 166 -5.02 -0.77 -13.46
CA LEU A 166 -5.55 -0.87 -12.10
C LEU A 166 -4.97 -2.06 -11.36
N GLY A 167 -5.09 -3.22 -11.97
CA GLY A 167 -4.71 -4.44 -11.29
C GLY A 167 -3.20 -4.60 -11.13
N THR A 168 -2.38 -4.09 -12.06
CA THR A 168 -0.91 -4.11 -11.89
C THR A 168 -0.49 -3.25 -10.71
N MET A 169 -1.13 -2.10 -10.51
CA MET A 169 -0.84 -1.21 -9.39
C MET A 169 -1.33 -1.76 -8.05
N LEU A 170 -2.48 -2.46 -8.04
CA LEU A 170 -3.10 -2.98 -6.82
C LEU A 170 -2.64 -4.40 -6.45
N LEU A 171 -2.39 -5.25 -7.43
CA LEU A 171 -2.15 -6.69 -7.25
C LEU A 171 -0.78 -7.15 -7.72
N GLY A 172 -0.12 -6.31 -8.53
CA GLY A 172 1.17 -6.62 -9.14
C GLY A 172 1.07 -7.32 -10.50
N PRO A 173 2.17 -7.30 -11.29
CA PRO A 173 2.16 -7.71 -12.70
C PRO A 173 1.89 -9.20 -12.92
N ARG A 174 2.32 -10.05 -12.00
CA ARG A 174 2.21 -11.52 -12.16
C ARG A 174 0.76 -12.01 -12.12
N ILE A 175 -0.03 -11.52 -11.16
CA ILE A 175 -1.47 -11.85 -11.06
C ILE A 175 -2.19 -11.25 -12.25
N MET A 176 -1.88 -10.00 -12.59
CA MET A 176 -2.59 -9.30 -13.64
C MET A 176 -2.35 -9.87 -15.03
N PHE A 177 -1.18 -10.41 -15.31
CA PHE A 177 -0.96 -11.11 -16.57
C PHE A 177 -1.95 -12.27 -16.76
N LEU A 178 -2.15 -13.10 -15.73
CA LEU A 178 -3.13 -14.20 -15.77
C LEU A 178 -4.56 -13.69 -15.94
N VAL A 179 -4.97 -12.69 -15.15
CA VAL A 179 -6.32 -12.10 -15.22
C VAL A 179 -6.59 -11.51 -16.59
N VAL A 180 -5.62 -10.82 -17.19
CA VAL A 180 -5.74 -10.22 -18.53
C VAL A 180 -5.87 -11.29 -19.61
N VAL A 181 -5.09 -12.38 -19.53
CA VAL A 181 -5.21 -13.50 -20.48
C VAL A 181 -6.63 -14.06 -20.44
N ILE A 182 -7.13 -14.41 -19.26
CA ILE A 182 -8.49 -14.93 -19.06
C ILE A 182 -9.53 -13.95 -19.59
N THR A 183 -9.45 -12.69 -19.20
CA THR A 183 -10.46 -11.69 -19.60
C THR A 183 -10.42 -11.43 -21.12
N SER A 184 -9.23 -11.42 -21.74
CA SER A 184 -9.09 -11.23 -23.20
C SER A 184 -9.74 -12.39 -23.97
N ILE A 185 -9.54 -13.64 -23.53
CA ILE A 185 -10.18 -14.83 -24.13
C ILE A 185 -11.70 -14.72 -24.00
N ASN A 186 -12.20 -14.41 -22.80
CA ASN A 186 -13.63 -14.29 -22.56
C ASN A 186 -14.28 -13.18 -23.42
N VAL A 187 -13.62 -12.02 -23.57
CA VAL A 187 -14.10 -10.94 -24.44
C VAL A 187 -14.07 -11.36 -25.92
N GLY A 188 -13.06 -12.09 -26.35
CA GLY A 188 -12.99 -12.65 -27.70
C GLY A 188 -14.10 -13.64 -28.01
N ILE A 189 -14.46 -14.50 -27.03
CA ILE A 189 -15.62 -15.41 -27.16
C ILE A 189 -16.92 -14.62 -27.30
N MET A 190 -17.13 -13.60 -26.44
CA MET A 190 -18.30 -12.72 -26.51
C MET A 190 -18.38 -11.93 -27.82
N GLY A 191 -17.21 -11.55 -28.38
CA GLY A 191 -17.11 -10.87 -29.68
C GLY A 191 -17.37 -11.76 -30.90
N GLY A 192 -17.85 -13.00 -30.71
CA GLY A 192 -18.16 -13.95 -31.78
C GLY A 192 -17.03 -14.93 -32.09
N ASN A 193 -16.23 -15.31 -31.11
CA ASN A 193 -15.02 -16.15 -31.23
C ASN A 193 -13.92 -15.47 -32.10
N ASP A 194 -13.81 -14.15 -31.95
CA ASP A 194 -12.84 -13.35 -32.74
C ASP A 194 -11.43 -13.46 -32.13
N PHE A 195 -10.57 -14.21 -32.85
CA PHE A 195 -9.16 -14.37 -32.49
C PHE A 195 -8.39 -13.05 -32.59
N LEU A 196 -8.67 -12.23 -33.61
CA LEU A 196 -7.96 -10.96 -33.82
C LEU A 196 -8.29 -9.95 -32.72
N LEU A 197 -9.55 -9.91 -32.29
CA LEU A 197 -9.98 -9.13 -31.11
C LEU A 197 -9.24 -9.60 -29.84
N THR A 198 -9.23 -10.90 -29.58
CA THR A 198 -8.52 -11.49 -28.44
C THR A 198 -7.04 -11.09 -28.46
N ALA A 199 -6.37 -11.23 -29.61
CA ALA A 199 -4.96 -10.89 -29.77
C ALA A 199 -4.70 -9.39 -29.55
N ALA A 200 -5.55 -8.52 -30.11
CA ALA A 200 -5.44 -7.08 -29.92
C ALA A 200 -5.56 -6.66 -28.45
N LEU A 201 -6.59 -7.18 -27.76
CA LEU A 201 -6.83 -6.91 -26.35
C LEU A 201 -5.68 -7.44 -25.48
N LEU A 202 -5.21 -8.66 -25.73
CA LEU A 202 -4.11 -9.27 -25.00
C LEU A 202 -2.79 -8.51 -25.17
N LEU A 203 -2.45 -8.13 -26.40
CA LEU A 203 -1.20 -7.40 -26.69
C LEU A 203 -1.23 -5.99 -26.08
N GLY A 204 -2.32 -5.23 -26.29
CA GLY A 204 -2.47 -3.88 -25.74
C GLY A 204 -2.47 -3.89 -24.21
N SER A 205 -3.20 -4.81 -23.60
CA SER A 205 -3.30 -4.93 -22.13
C SER A 205 -2.01 -5.50 -21.54
N GLY A 206 -1.37 -6.46 -22.20
CA GLY A 206 -0.07 -7.00 -21.79
C GLY A 206 1.02 -5.92 -21.79
N PHE A 207 1.04 -5.07 -22.82
CA PHE A 207 1.94 -3.92 -22.87
C PHE A 207 1.67 -2.91 -21.74
N ALA A 208 0.39 -2.69 -21.39
CA ALA A 208 0.02 -1.81 -20.29
C ALA A 208 0.58 -2.30 -18.94
N ILE A 209 0.60 -3.61 -18.68
CA ILE A 209 1.21 -4.19 -17.48
C ILE A 209 2.68 -3.74 -17.35
N TYR A 210 3.49 -3.95 -18.40
CA TYR A 210 4.91 -3.57 -18.36
C TYR A 210 5.14 -2.08 -18.18
N THR A 211 4.29 -1.27 -18.80
CA THR A 211 4.42 0.20 -18.77
C THR A 211 4.17 0.76 -17.38
N VAL A 212 3.24 0.18 -16.59
CA VAL A 212 2.84 0.74 -15.29
C VAL A 212 3.58 0.15 -14.09
N VAL A 213 4.32 -0.93 -14.22
CA VAL A 213 5.06 -1.58 -13.10
C VAL A 213 5.94 -0.61 -12.31
N ARG A 214 6.55 0.38 -12.96
CA ARG A 214 7.46 1.35 -12.34
C ARG A 214 6.83 2.72 -12.10
N VAL A 215 5.53 2.85 -12.30
CA VAL A 215 4.83 4.12 -12.13
C VAL A 215 4.60 4.38 -10.64
N ARG A 216 5.15 5.49 -10.15
CA ARG A 216 5.05 5.90 -8.73
C ARG A 216 4.35 7.25 -8.52
N SER A 217 3.88 7.92 -9.57
CA SER A 217 3.20 9.22 -9.44
C SER A 217 2.08 9.40 -10.46
N ARG A 218 1.05 10.19 -10.11
CA ARG A 218 -0.10 10.46 -10.98
C ARG A 218 0.30 11.06 -12.33
N GLN A 219 1.30 11.94 -12.35
CA GLN A 219 1.84 12.49 -13.60
C GLN A 219 2.48 11.43 -14.51
N ARG A 220 3.23 10.48 -13.91
CA ARG A 220 3.82 9.37 -14.67
C ARG A 220 2.73 8.42 -15.16
N LEU A 221 1.66 8.20 -14.36
CA LEU A 221 0.52 7.40 -14.80
C LEU A 221 -0.18 8.01 -16.02
N LEU A 222 -0.39 9.34 -16.03
CA LEU A 222 -0.97 10.03 -17.17
C LEU A 222 -0.12 9.83 -18.44
N LYS A 223 1.21 10.04 -18.35
CA LYS A 223 2.12 9.81 -19.48
C LYS A 223 2.13 8.37 -19.95
N ALA A 224 2.17 7.42 -19.02
CA ALA A 224 2.11 5.99 -19.31
C ALA A 224 0.78 5.62 -19.99
N GLY A 225 -0.35 6.14 -19.52
CA GLY A 225 -1.66 5.88 -20.11
C GLY A 225 -1.81 6.43 -21.52
N LEU A 226 -1.30 7.64 -21.79
CA LEU A 226 -1.26 8.18 -23.15
C LEU A 226 -0.39 7.33 -24.09
N PHE A 227 0.76 6.85 -23.59
CA PHE A 227 1.60 5.96 -24.36
C PHE A 227 0.93 4.60 -24.62
N ILE A 228 0.24 4.04 -23.62
CA ILE A 228 -0.59 2.83 -23.77
C ILE A 228 -1.67 3.04 -24.82
N ALA A 229 -2.35 4.18 -24.83
CA ALA A 229 -3.38 4.50 -25.83
C ALA A 229 -2.82 4.52 -27.26
N MET A 230 -1.63 5.10 -27.44
CA MET A 230 -0.95 5.07 -28.74
C MET A 230 -0.56 3.66 -29.17
N VAL A 231 -0.01 2.84 -28.25
CA VAL A 231 0.37 1.46 -28.56
C VAL A 231 -0.87 0.62 -28.89
N THR A 232 -1.96 0.76 -28.12
CA THR A 232 -3.22 0.07 -28.41
C THR A 232 -3.77 0.47 -29.78
N ALA A 233 -3.69 1.75 -30.17
CA ALA A 233 -4.07 2.21 -31.50
C ALA A 233 -3.24 1.54 -32.61
N VAL A 234 -1.93 1.43 -32.43
CA VAL A 234 -1.04 0.77 -33.40
C VAL A 234 -1.36 -0.72 -33.50
N VAL A 235 -1.57 -1.39 -32.37
CA VAL A 235 -1.90 -2.82 -32.34
C VAL A 235 -3.23 -3.10 -33.04
N THR A 236 -4.28 -2.32 -32.75
CA THR A 236 -5.59 -2.50 -33.37
C THR A 236 -5.58 -2.11 -34.85
N PHE A 237 -4.81 -1.10 -35.24
CA PHE A 237 -4.58 -0.78 -36.65
C PHE A 237 -3.89 -1.93 -37.39
N ALA A 238 -2.84 -2.52 -36.80
CA ALA A 238 -2.14 -3.66 -37.39
C ALA A 238 -3.05 -4.88 -37.53
N VAL A 239 -3.86 -5.17 -36.51
CA VAL A 239 -4.90 -6.21 -36.57
C VAL A 239 -5.91 -5.92 -37.66
N GLY A 240 -6.32 -4.67 -37.81
CA GLY A 240 -7.19 -4.22 -38.88
C GLY A 240 -6.63 -4.49 -40.28
N LEU A 241 -5.33 -4.27 -40.49
CA LEU A 241 -4.66 -4.59 -41.76
C LEU A 241 -4.68 -6.11 -42.05
N LEU A 242 -4.68 -6.96 -41.03
CA LEU A 242 -4.74 -8.41 -41.18
C LEU A 242 -6.15 -8.91 -41.47
N GLY A 243 -7.18 -8.31 -40.92
CA GLY A 243 -8.56 -8.81 -40.94
C GLY A 243 -9.53 -8.02 -41.81
N ALA A 244 -9.34 -6.70 -41.98
CA ALA A 244 -10.37 -5.82 -42.53
C ALA A 244 -10.40 -5.70 -44.06
N GLY A 245 -9.41 -6.19 -44.76
CA GLY A 245 -9.38 -6.13 -46.26
C GLY A 245 -9.28 -4.73 -46.86
N SER A 246 -9.45 -3.64 -46.09
CA SER A 246 -9.32 -2.26 -46.56
C SER A 246 -8.50 -1.38 -45.60
N PRO A 247 -7.71 -0.41 -46.11
CA PRO A 247 -6.96 0.53 -45.26
C PRO A 247 -7.86 1.45 -44.41
N SER A 248 -9.07 1.76 -44.88
CA SER A 248 -10.05 2.57 -44.13
C SER A 248 -10.58 1.85 -42.89
N ASP A 249 -10.86 0.56 -42.98
CA ASP A 249 -11.30 -0.24 -41.84
C ASP A 249 -10.18 -0.43 -40.82
N ALA A 250 -8.95 -0.63 -41.28
CA ALA A 250 -7.80 -0.69 -40.40
C ALA A 250 -7.61 0.64 -39.63
N LEU A 251 -7.76 1.81 -40.34
CA LEU A 251 -7.69 3.11 -39.68
C LEU A 251 -8.81 3.30 -38.65
N ARG A 252 -10.05 2.84 -38.98
CA ARG A 252 -11.17 2.85 -38.02
C ARG A 252 -10.82 2.05 -36.75
N LEU A 253 -10.29 0.83 -36.90
CA LEU A 253 -9.87 0.03 -35.75
C LEU A 253 -8.73 0.69 -34.95
N GLY A 254 -7.80 1.35 -35.61
CA GLY A 254 -6.76 2.16 -34.95
C GLY A 254 -7.35 3.29 -34.09
N VAL A 255 -8.36 4.01 -34.61
CA VAL A 255 -9.07 5.05 -33.85
C VAL A 255 -9.83 4.44 -32.64
N LEU A 256 -10.47 3.30 -32.82
CA LEU A 256 -11.14 2.60 -31.72
C LEU A 256 -10.13 2.15 -30.64
N GLY A 257 -8.97 1.65 -31.04
CA GLY A 257 -7.89 1.30 -30.12
C GLY A 257 -7.34 2.50 -29.34
N LEU A 258 -7.25 3.68 -30.00
CA LEU A 258 -6.91 4.93 -29.31
C LEU A 258 -7.99 5.27 -28.26
N GLY A 259 -9.27 5.17 -28.63
CA GLY A 259 -10.41 5.35 -27.74
C GLY A 259 -10.38 4.39 -26.55
N ASN A 260 -10.11 3.10 -26.80
CA ASN A 260 -9.92 2.08 -25.77
C ASN A 260 -8.85 2.50 -24.75
N GLY A 261 -7.66 2.91 -25.23
CA GLY A 261 -6.57 3.30 -24.35
C GLY A 261 -6.88 4.57 -23.54
N LEU A 262 -7.55 5.56 -24.12
CA LEU A 262 -7.98 6.79 -23.43
C LEU A 262 -9.06 6.50 -22.38
N LEU A 263 -10.06 5.67 -22.69
CA LEU A 263 -11.08 5.22 -21.75
C LEU A 263 -10.44 4.42 -20.60
N SER A 264 -9.48 3.56 -20.93
CA SER A 264 -8.70 2.78 -19.95
C SER A 264 -7.95 3.69 -18.98
N LEU A 265 -7.30 4.74 -19.47
CA LEU A 265 -6.63 5.74 -18.64
C LEU A 265 -7.62 6.48 -17.73
N MET A 266 -8.75 6.95 -18.29
CA MET A 266 -9.80 7.63 -17.50
C MET A 266 -10.32 6.74 -16.37
N LEU A 267 -10.69 5.50 -16.69
CA LEU A 267 -11.16 4.54 -15.69
C LEU A 267 -10.11 4.29 -14.62
N ALA A 268 -8.84 4.10 -15.00
CA ALA A 268 -7.77 3.88 -14.05
C ALA A 268 -7.56 5.08 -13.12
N MET A 269 -7.56 6.30 -13.64
CA MET A 269 -7.38 7.52 -12.84
C MET A 269 -8.50 7.75 -11.83
N VAL A 270 -9.74 7.38 -12.18
CA VAL A 270 -10.92 7.52 -11.30
C VAL A 270 -11.02 6.37 -10.31
N LEU A 271 -10.87 5.13 -10.79
CA LEU A 271 -11.11 3.95 -9.96
C LEU A 271 -9.95 3.64 -9.01
N LEU A 272 -8.70 3.96 -9.38
CA LEU A 272 -7.54 3.62 -8.56
C LEU A 272 -7.65 4.15 -7.12
N PRO A 273 -7.86 5.45 -6.86
CA PRO A 273 -7.97 5.94 -5.48
C PRO A 273 -9.18 5.36 -4.74
N LEU A 274 -10.30 5.11 -5.44
CA LEU A 274 -11.48 4.49 -4.84
C LEU A 274 -11.21 3.04 -4.40
N LEU A 275 -10.47 2.29 -5.21
CA LEU A 275 -10.10 0.90 -4.90
C LEU A 275 -9.00 0.83 -3.83
N GLU A 276 -8.02 1.75 -3.85
CA GLU A 276 -7.01 1.89 -2.79
C GLU A 276 -7.68 2.07 -1.43
N ASP A 277 -8.62 3.01 -1.32
CA ASP A 277 -9.33 3.29 -0.07
C ASP A 277 -10.32 2.16 0.30
N ALA A 278 -11.09 1.65 -0.69
CA ALA A 278 -12.07 0.59 -0.44
C ALA A 278 -11.41 -0.72 0.01
N PHE A 279 -10.29 -1.11 -0.56
CA PHE A 279 -9.59 -2.35 -0.23
C PHE A 279 -8.42 -2.16 0.74
N ASN A 280 -8.18 -0.93 1.19
CA ASN A 280 -7.06 -0.53 2.04
C ASN A 280 -5.72 -1.12 1.55
N ILE A 281 -5.47 -0.99 0.25
CA ILE A 281 -4.27 -1.48 -0.41
C ILE A 281 -3.25 -0.35 -0.52
N LEU A 282 -2.05 -0.63 -0.05
CA LEU A 282 -0.93 0.28 -0.13
C LEU A 282 -0.30 0.24 -1.51
N THR A 283 -0.47 1.32 -2.27
CA THR A 283 0.23 1.52 -3.54
C THR A 283 1.40 2.49 -3.38
N PRO A 284 2.36 2.52 -4.31
CA PRO A 284 3.42 3.52 -4.30
C PRO A 284 2.91 4.97 -4.34
N MET A 285 1.73 5.21 -4.92
CA MET A 285 1.10 6.53 -4.90
C MET A 285 0.58 6.90 -3.53
N LYS A 286 -0.10 5.98 -2.84
CA LYS A 286 -0.59 6.17 -1.48
C LYS A 286 0.57 6.41 -0.52
N LEU A 287 1.69 5.67 -0.68
CA LEU A 287 2.91 5.92 0.09
C LEU A 287 3.45 7.34 -0.12
N LEU A 288 3.48 7.84 -1.36
CA LEU A 288 3.91 9.22 -1.61
C LEU A 288 2.96 10.25 -0.99
N GLU A 289 1.66 10.01 -1.00
CA GLU A 289 0.68 10.87 -0.31
C GLU A 289 0.91 10.86 1.22
N LEU A 290 1.17 9.68 1.80
CA LEU A 290 1.50 9.52 3.22
C LEU A 290 2.86 10.13 3.58
N SER A 291 3.83 10.17 2.65
CA SER A 291 5.15 10.77 2.86
C SER A 291 5.13 12.30 2.91
N ASN A 292 4.04 12.92 2.50
CA ASN A 292 3.89 14.37 2.51
C ASN A 292 3.75 14.87 3.95
N THR A 293 4.70 15.68 4.42
CA THR A 293 4.69 16.28 5.76
C THR A 293 3.52 17.23 6.00
N GLY A 294 2.87 17.71 4.92
CA GLY A 294 1.59 18.44 4.98
C GLY A 294 0.37 17.55 5.27
N ASN A 295 0.54 16.23 5.33
CA ASN A 295 -0.53 15.31 5.74
C ASN A 295 -1.05 15.68 7.13
N THR A 296 -2.37 15.67 7.29
CA THR A 296 -3.05 16.13 8.49
C THR A 296 -2.59 15.40 9.76
N LEU A 297 -2.30 14.11 9.69
CA LEU A 297 -1.85 13.32 10.84
C LEU A 297 -0.40 13.68 11.23
N LEU A 298 0.52 13.80 10.25
CA LEU A 298 1.90 14.24 10.50
C LEU A 298 1.95 15.68 11.00
N HIS A 299 1.07 16.54 10.49
CA HIS A 299 0.95 17.90 11.01
C HIS A 299 0.47 17.94 12.47
N LYS A 300 -0.47 17.07 12.86
CA LYS A 300 -0.87 16.90 14.28
C LYS A 300 0.30 16.38 15.13
N LEU A 301 1.10 15.44 14.60
CA LEU A 301 2.30 14.97 15.30
C LEU A 301 3.28 16.12 15.54
N LEU A 302 3.54 16.94 14.52
CA LEU A 302 4.39 18.14 14.64
C LEU A 302 3.88 19.12 15.71
N GLN A 303 2.56 19.34 15.78
CA GLN A 303 1.98 20.26 16.76
C GLN A 303 1.98 19.72 18.19
N LYS A 304 1.71 18.42 18.39
CA LYS A 304 1.58 17.82 19.72
C LYS A 304 2.88 17.29 20.31
N ALA A 305 3.75 16.75 19.45
CA ALA A 305 5.00 16.08 19.81
C ALA A 305 6.12 16.44 18.79
N PRO A 306 6.60 17.70 18.78
CA PRO A 306 7.56 18.18 17.78
C PRO A 306 8.90 17.45 17.83
N GLY A 307 9.33 17.02 19.02
CA GLY A 307 10.55 16.22 19.18
C GLY A 307 10.42 14.85 18.52
N THR A 308 9.27 14.17 18.72
CA THR A 308 8.95 12.89 18.07
C THR A 308 8.85 13.06 16.55
N PHE A 309 8.23 14.14 16.06
CA PHE A 309 8.19 14.42 14.62
C PHE A 309 9.60 14.51 14.03
N THR A 310 10.48 15.28 14.65
CA THR A 310 11.87 15.45 14.18
C THR A 310 12.64 14.12 14.20
N HIS A 311 12.51 13.35 15.28
CA HIS A 311 13.06 12.01 15.41
C HIS A 311 12.57 11.10 14.27
N SER A 312 11.26 11.03 14.05
CA SER A 312 10.66 10.20 13.01
C SER A 312 11.16 10.55 11.60
N MET A 313 11.39 11.86 11.31
CA MET A 313 11.97 12.27 10.02
C MET A 313 13.43 11.82 9.88
N GLN A 314 14.22 11.88 10.94
CA GLN A 314 15.62 11.41 10.95
C GLN A 314 15.69 9.89 10.77
N VAL A 315 14.92 9.13 11.57
CA VAL A 315 14.80 7.66 11.44
C VAL A 315 14.34 7.28 10.02
N GLY A 316 13.40 8.05 9.45
CA GLY A 316 12.94 7.84 8.08
C GLY A 316 14.04 7.96 7.04
N SER A 317 14.95 8.93 7.20
CA SER A 317 16.09 9.09 6.30
C SER A 317 17.11 7.95 6.44
N LEU A 318 17.33 7.46 7.65
CA LEU A 318 18.21 6.31 7.92
C LEU A 318 17.61 5.01 7.36
N ALA A 319 16.32 4.79 7.58
CA ALA A 319 15.62 3.62 7.10
C ALA A 319 15.54 3.58 5.56
N ASP A 320 15.35 4.73 4.90
CA ASP A 320 15.37 4.86 3.44
C ASP A 320 16.72 4.43 2.86
N ALA A 321 17.83 4.97 3.39
CA ALA A 321 19.18 4.63 2.94
C ALA A 321 19.52 3.15 3.16
N ALA A 322 19.12 2.59 4.30
CA ALA A 322 19.33 1.18 4.60
C ALA A 322 18.50 0.25 3.69
N ALA A 323 17.23 0.60 3.45
CA ALA A 323 16.36 -0.17 2.57
C ALA A 323 16.85 -0.17 1.11
N GLU A 324 17.31 0.98 0.61
CA GLU A 324 17.89 1.08 -0.73
C GLU A 324 19.12 0.18 -0.89
N ARG A 325 19.99 0.11 0.12
CA ARG A 325 21.23 -0.68 0.12
C ARG A 325 20.99 -2.18 0.00
N ILE A 326 19.86 -2.70 0.55
CA ILE A 326 19.57 -4.14 0.60
C ILE A 326 18.41 -4.56 -0.32
N ASP A 327 18.04 -3.73 -1.28
CA ASP A 327 16.95 -3.97 -2.24
C ASP A 327 15.59 -4.27 -1.54
N ALA A 328 15.32 -3.60 -0.40
CA ALA A 328 14.02 -3.51 0.24
C ALA A 328 13.23 -2.32 -0.32
N ASP A 329 12.01 -2.02 0.17
CA ASP A 329 11.26 -0.85 -0.27
C ASP A 329 11.66 0.42 0.54
N PRO A 330 12.48 1.34 -0.02
CA PRO A 330 12.94 2.52 0.70
C PRO A 330 11.80 3.47 1.07
N LEU A 331 10.78 3.57 0.18
CA LEU A 331 9.65 4.46 0.42
C LEU A 331 8.77 3.92 1.56
N LEU A 332 8.54 2.61 1.62
CA LEU A 332 7.79 1.97 2.70
C LEU A 332 8.54 2.11 4.04
N ALA A 333 9.84 1.86 4.06
CA ALA A 333 10.67 1.99 5.27
C ALA A 333 10.63 3.43 5.81
N ARG A 334 10.81 4.43 4.92
CA ARG A 334 10.75 5.86 5.26
C ARG A 334 9.39 6.29 5.78
N VAL A 335 8.31 5.93 5.07
CA VAL A 335 6.95 6.29 5.48
C VAL A 335 6.57 5.59 6.77
N GLY A 336 6.93 4.32 6.93
CA GLY A 336 6.74 3.60 8.20
C GLY A 336 7.40 4.32 9.37
N ALA A 337 8.63 4.80 9.17
CA ALA A 337 9.35 5.58 10.18
C ALA A 337 8.64 6.92 10.50
N TYR A 338 7.98 7.58 9.54
CA TYR A 338 7.25 8.81 9.82
C TYR A 338 6.07 8.60 10.78
N TYR A 339 5.49 7.41 10.79
CA TYR A 339 4.29 7.08 11.56
C TYR A 339 4.56 6.15 12.75
N HIS A 340 5.76 5.55 12.90
CA HIS A 340 6.00 4.51 13.91
C HIS A 340 5.66 4.95 15.33
N ASP A 341 5.89 6.21 15.62
CA ASP A 341 5.80 6.82 16.95
C ASP A 341 4.60 7.76 17.14
N ILE A 342 3.57 7.71 16.26
CA ILE A 342 2.40 8.60 16.36
C ILE A 342 1.65 8.49 17.68
N GLY A 343 1.76 7.36 18.38
CA GLY A 343 1.13 7.16 19.69
C GLY A 343 1.70 8.03 20.79
N LYS A 344 2.91 8.53 20.65
CA LYS A 344 3.53 9.47 21.60
C LYS A 344 2.77 10.81 21.69
N MET A 345 1.90 11.11 20.69
CA MET A 345 1.01 12.30 20.74
C MET A 345 0.01 12.30 21.90
N GLU A 346 -0.35 11.14 22.46
CA GLU A 346 -1.31 11.08 23.56
C GLU A 346 -0.68 11.57 24.87
N HIS A 347 0.61 11.27 25.08
CA HIS A 347 1.32 11.63 26.31
C HIS A 347 2.76 12.12 26.01
N PRO A 348 2.96 13.20 25.22
CA PRO A 348 4.26 13.60 24.72
C PRO A 348 5.29 13.93 25.81
N ALA A 349 4.86 14.46 26.97
CA ALA A 349 5.75 14.85 28.07
C ALA A 349 6.51 13.66 28.71
N TYR A 350 6.05 12.42 28.52
CA TYR A 350 6.75 11.23 29.01
C TYR A 350 7.93 10.82 28.11
N PHE A 351 8.08 11.40 26.93
CA PHE A 351 9.16 11.08 25.99
C PHE A 351 10.18 12.22 25.98
N ILE A 352 11.44 11.88 26.23
CA ILE A 352 12.51 12.83 26.49
C ILE A 352 12.70 13.86 25.37
N GLU A 353 12.48 13.44 24.12
CA GLU A 353 12.60 14.30 22.95
C GLU A 353 11.56 15.43 22.90
N ASN A 354 10.47 15.33 23.67
CA ASN A 354 9.41 16.35 23.77
C ASN A 354 9.44 17.15 25.08
N GLN A 355 10.39 16.88 25.98
CA GLN A 355 10.49 17.58 27.27
C GLN A 355 11.15 18.95 27.08
N ILE A 356 10.41 20.03 27.36
CA ILE A 356 10.87 21.42 27.16
C ILE A 356 11.52 22.00 28.44
N ALA A 357 11.18 21.51 29.63
CA ALA A 357 11.48 22.19 30.90
C ALA A 357 12.19 21.33 31.96
N GLN A 358 13.07 20.43 31.62
CA GLN A 358 13.82 19.54 32.55
C GLN A 358 12.95 18.82 33.63
N VAL A 359 11.63 18.88 33.55
CA VAL A 359 10.73 18.16 34.43
C VAL A 359 10.52 16.77 33.81
N ASN A 360 11.16 15.76 34.40
CA ASN A 360 10.99 14.38 33.99
C ASN A 360 9.81 13.74 34.76
N PRO A 361 8.65 13.47 34.11
CA PRO A 361 7.51 12.86 34.78
C PRO A 361 7.81 11.47 35.37
N HIS A 362 8.82 10.76 34.85
CA HIS A 362 9.26 9.46 35.35
C HIS A 362 9.99 9.53 36.69
N ALA A 363 10.38 10.72 37.16
CA ALA A 363 11.05 10.89 38.44
C ALA A 363 10.15 10.50 39.64
N THR A 364 8.83 10.62 39.47
CA THR A 364 7.82 10.34 40.53
C THR A 364 7.13 8.99 40.34
N LEU A 365 7.45 8.23 39.29
CA LEU A 365 6.84 6.95 38.99
C LEU A 365 7.79 5.79 39.35
N SER A 366 7.21 4.65 39.72
CA SER A 366 7.98 3.41 39.83
C SER A 366 8.53 3.00 38.46
N PRO A 367 9.68 2.28 38.40
CA PRO A 367 10.24 1.80 37.14
C PRO A 367 9.25 0.97 36.31
N THR A 368 8.50 0.09 36.96
CA THR A 368 7.46 -0.73 36.28
C THR A 368 6.34 0.11 35.67
N LEU A 369 5.87 1.14 36.39
CA LEU A 369 4.83 2.04 35.87
C LEU A 369 5.38 2.88 34.69
N SER A 370 6.61 3.36 34.81
CA SER A 370 7.32 4.06 33.74
C SER A 370 7.43 3.20 32.48
N ALA A 371 7.82 1.93 32.60
CA ALA A 371 7.88 0.99 31.49
C ALA A 371 6.49 0.77 30.85
N LYS A 372 5.43 0.66 31.65
CA LYS A 372 4.04 0.55 31.13
C LYS A 372 3.64 1.78 30.33
N VAL A 373 3.96 2.99 30.81
CA VAL A 373 3.67 4.24 30.10
C VAL A 373 4.42 4.30 28.77
N ILE A 374 5.71 3.96 28.77
CA ILE A 374 6.51 3.93 27.54
C ILE A 374 5.94 2.92 26.54
N LYS A 375 5.69 1.67 26.96
CA LYS A 375 5.15 0.62 26.05
C LYS A 375 3.80 0.98 25.43
N ARG A 376 3.02 1.82 26.09
CA ARG A 376 1.66 2.16 25.67
C ARG A 376 1.62 2.89 24.32
N HIS A 377 2.68 3.65 23.94
CA HIS A 377 2.67 4.41 22.68
C HIS A 377 2.45 3.50 21.44
N VAL A 378 2.90 2.24 21.47
CA VAL A 378 2.68 1.31 20.36
C VAL A 378 1.19 1.02 20.20
N LYS A 379 0.48 0.76 21.30
CA LYS A 379 -0.97 0.53 21.29
C LYS A 379 -1.72 1.79 20.87
N ASP A 380 -1.40 2.92 21.47
CA ASP A 380 -2.02 4.22 21.15
C ASP A 380 -1.75 4.59 19.66
N GLY A 381 -0.55 4.28 19.15
CA GLY A 381 -0.19 4.45 17.74
C GLY A 381 -1.04 3.62 16.79
N LEU A 382 -1.29 2.35 17.14
CA LEU A 382 -2.18 1.49 16.37
C LEU A 382 -3.64 1.98 16.39
N GLU A 383 -4.13 2.43 17.54
CA GLU A 383 -5.48 2.98 17.65
C GLU A 383 -5.64 4.25 16.81
N ILE A 384 -4.68 5.17 16.90
CA ILE A 384 -4.64 6.39 16.07
C ILE A 384 -4.54 6.03 14.59
N GLY A 385 -3.61 5.15 14.22
CA GLY A 385 -3.39 4.76 12.83
C GLY A 385 -4.63 4.15 12.19
N ARG A 386 -5.34 3.26 12.90
CA ARG A 386 -6.63 2.71 12.45
C ARG A 386 -7.70 3.76 12.31
N ALA A 387 -7.83 4.67 13.28
CA ALA A 387 -8.81 5.76 13.24
C ALA A 387 -8.58 6.72 12.05
N TRP A 388 -7.33 6.83 11.59
CA TRP A 388 -6.95 7.64 10.43
C TRP A 388 -6.88 6.86 9.12
N GLY A 389 -7.24 5.56 9.12
CA GLY A 389 -7.27 4.72 7.93
C GLY A 389 -5.88 4.45 7.35
N LEU A 390 -4.84 4.37 8.20
CA LEU A 390 -3.51 3.97 7.72
C LEU A 390 -3.55 2.54 7.18
N PRO A 391 -2.86 2.27 6.06
CA PRO A 391 -2.74 0.92 5.50
C PRO A 391 -2.14 -0.07 6.49
N GLN A 392 -2.50 -1.36 6.32
CA GLN A 392 -2.07 -2.42 7.24
C GLN A 392 -0.54 -2.53 7.32
N GLU A 393 0.15 -2.36 6.20
CA GLU A 393 1.60 -2.40 6.14
C GLU A 393 2.25 -1.33 7.05
N ILE A 394 1.66 -0.13 7.13
CA ILE A 394 2.11 0.93 8.04
C ILE A 394 1.75 0.58 9.49
N LEU A 395 0.56 0.03 9.73
CA LEU A 395 0.16 -0.44 11.07
C LEU A 395 1.09 -1.56 11.58
N ASP A 396 1.52 -2.46 10.70
CA ASP A 396 2.46 -3.52 11.04
C ASP A 396 3.83 -2.95 11.43
N LEU A 397 4.31 -1.90 10.74
CA LEU A 397 5.54 -1.20 11.11
C LEU A 397 5.41 -0.49 12.47
N ILE A 398 4.27 0.16 12.75
CA ILE A 398 3.98 0.74 14.08
C ILE A 398 3.98 -0.36 15.16
N ALA A 399 3.40 -1.52 14.88
CA ALA A 399 3.33 -2.62 15.84
C ALA A 399 4.70 -3.21 16.15
N GLN A 400 5.56 -3.38 15.12
CA GLN A 400 6.74 -4.25 15.16
C GLN A 400 8.05 -3.51 15.43
N HIS A 401 8.08 -2.16 15.40
CA HIS A 401 9.35 -1.40 15.47
C HIS A 401 10.16 -1.61 16.75
N HIS A 402 9.52 -2.03 17.84
CA HIS A 402 10.21 -2.41 19.07
C HIS A 402 10.28 -3.93 19.30
N GLY A 403 9.52 -4.74 18.54
CA GLY A 403 9.48 -6.20 18.71
C GLY A 403 9.11 -6.62 20.12
N SER A 404 9.96 -7.44 20.71
CA SER A 404 9.91 -7.87 22.12
C SER A 404 11.07 -7.31 22.95
N THR A 405 11.71 -6.24 22.51
CA THR A 405 12.88 -5.64 23.15
C THR A 405 12.59 -5.21 24.59
N ARG A 406 13.58 -5.30 25.45
CA ARG A 406 13.51 -4.83 26.84
C ARG A 406 13.81 -3.32 26.93
N ILE A 407 13.10 -2.64 27.81
CA ILE A 407 13.36 -1.22 28.16
C ILE A 407 14.46 -1.20 29.23
N GLU A 408 15.72 -1.20 28.78
CA GLU A 408 16.91 -1.40 29.61
C GLU A 408 16.99 -0.42 30.78
N TYR A 409 16.76 0.89 30.53
CA TYR A 409 16.88 1.91 31.56
C TYR A 409 16.00 1.65 32.78
N PHE A 410 14.73 1.37 32.57
CA PHE A 410 13.80 1.12 33.67
C PHE A 410 13.97 -0.27 34.28
N TYR A 411 14.43 -1.26 33.52
CA TYR A 411 14.75 -2.57 34.05
C TYR A 411 15.93 -2.50 35.02
N HIS A 412 17.06 -1.86 34.63
CA HIS A 412 18.21 -1.67 35.51
C HIS A 412 17.86 -0.83 36.73
N LYS A 413 17.08 0.24 36.56
CA LYS A 413 16.61 1.06 37.67
C LYS A 413 15.75 0.25 38.67
N ALA A 414 14.92 -0.69 38.18
CA ALA A 414 14.14 -1.57 39.05
C ALA A 414 15.02 -2.57 39.82
N LEU A 415 16.15 -3.00 39.24
CA LEU A 415 17.11 -3.88 39.96
C LEU A 415 17.92 -3.14 41.04
N GLU A 416 18.11 -1.83 40.88
CA GLU A 416 18.86 -0.97 41.82
C GLU A 416 17.99 -0.47 42.98
N GLU A 417 16.67 -0.36 42.79
CA GLU A 417 15.74 0.05 43.86
C GLU A 417 15.47 -1.15 44.80
N PRO A 418 15.70 -1.02 46.13
CA PRO A 418 15.37 -2.05 47.08
C PRO A 418 13.84 -2.17 47.22
N LEU A 419 13.23 -2.96 46.36
CA LEU A 419 11.82 -3.34 46.46
C LEU A 419 11.70 -4.43 47.56
N ASP A 420 10.82 -4.21 48.54
CA ASP A 420 10.44 -5.24 49.51
C ASP A 420 10.09 -6.54 48.77
N SER A 421 10.99 -7.51 48.79
CA SER A 421 10.86 -8.93 48.44
C SER A 421 10.10 -9.33 47.16
N ALA A 422 9.73 -8.44 46.25
CA ALA A 422 9.15 -8.80 44.97
C ALA A 422 10.26 -8.96 43.93
N GLU A 423 10.39 -10.16 43.39
CA GLU A 423 11.29 -10.49 42.30
C GLU A 423 10.95 -9.62 41.06
N VAL A 424 11.95 -8.88 40.52
CA VAL A 424 11.74 -8.04 39.34
C VAL A 424 11.48 -8.94 38.15
N ASN A 425 10.25 -8.92 37.62
CA ASN A 425 9.88 -9.71 36.47
C ASN A 425 10.30 -8.97 35.16
N GLU A 426 11.24 -9.55 34.44
CA GLU A 426 11.74 -8.99 33.17
C GLU A 426 10.62 -8.77 32.13
N ALA A 427 9.56 -9.62 32.11
CA ALA A 427 8.44 -9.48 31.19
C ALA A 427 7.67 -8.17 31.34
N ASP A 428 7.69 -7.55 32.53
CA ASP A 428 7.05 -6.25 32.75
C ASP A 428 7.76 -5.11 31.99
N PHE A 429 9.03 -5.31 31.65
CA PHE A 429 9.87 -4.34 30.96
C PHE A 429 10.05 -4.65 29.46
N ARG A 430 9.51 -5.77 28.95
CA ARG A 430 9.57 -6.12 27.54
C ARG A 430 8.34 -5.62 26.79
N TYR A 431 8.54 -5.22 25.52
CA TYR A 431 7.43 -4.98 24.60
C TYR A 431 6.74 -6.32 24.26
N SER A 432 5.46 -6.26 23.93
CA SER A 432 4.62 -7.43 23.58
C SER A 432 3.97 -7.29 22.21
N SER A 433 4.62 -6.56 21.30
CA SER A 433 4.02 -6.14 20.03
C SER A 433 4.27 -7.09 18.86
N GLY A 434 5.05 -8.15 19.07
CA GLY A 434 5.48 -9.11 18.05
C GLY A 434 6.77 -8.71 17.34
N LEU A 435 7.51 -9.72 16.85
CA LEU A 435 8.79 -9.52 16.17
C LEU A 435 8.61 -8.90 14.79
N PRO A 436 9.62 -8.18 14.25
CA PRO A 436 9.65 -7.75 12.86
C PRO A 436 9.49 -8.91 11.89
N LYS A 437 8.62 -8.76 10.88
CA LYS A 437 8.34 -9.81 9.88
C LYS A 437 8.80 -9.47 8.48
N SER A 438 8.92 -8.19 8.16
CA SER A 438 9.43 -7.72 6.87
C SER A 438 10.82 -7.12 7.00
N LYS A 439 11.55 -7.01 5.87
CA LYS A 439 12.83 -6.32 5.82
C LYS A 439 12.72 -4.89 6.34
N GLU A 440 11.67 -4.17 5.93
CA GLU A 440 11.42 -2.78 6.30
C GLU A 440 11.17 -2.63 7.81
N ALA A 441 10.47 -3.58 8.43
CA ALA A 441 10.26 -3.57 9.89
C ALA A 441 11.56 -3.80 10.66
N GLY A 442 12.42 -4.72 10.21
CA GLY A 442 13.74 -4.96 10.79
C GLY A 442 14.67 -3.76 10.63
N ILE A 443 14.67 -3.13 9.45
CA ILE A 443 15.42 -1.90 9.17
C ILE A 443 14.95 -0.76 10.08
N LEU A 444 13.63 -0.59 10.21
CA LEU A 444 13.05 0.45 11.07
C LEU A 444 13.48 0.27 12.53
N MET A 445 13.39 -0.96 13.06
CA MET A 445 13.86 -1.28 14.42
C MET A 445 15.33 -0.92 14.61
N LEU A 446 16.18 -1.22 13.62
CA LEU A 446 17.61 -0.93 13.68
C LEU A 446 17.87 0.57 13.63
N ALA A 447 17.25 1.27 12.69
CA ALA A 447 17.42 2.72 12.49
C ALA A 447 16.95 3.53 13.71
N ASP A 448 15.79 3.18 14.27
CA ASP A 448 15.25 3.80 15.48
C ASP A 448 16.17 3.60 16.68
N SER A 449 16.60 2.35 16.94
CA SER A 449 17.49 2.02 18.06
C SER A 449 18.84 2.70 17.96
N VAL A 450 19.42 2.80 16.76
CA VAL A 450 20.72 3.44 16.52
C VAL A 450 20.59 4.96 16.64
N GLU A 451 19.56 5.59 16.04
CA GLU A 451 19.34 7.05 16.14
C GLU A 451 19.21 7.48 17.60
N ALA A 452 18.34 6.80 18.36
CA ALA A 452 18.12 7.12 19.77
C ALA A 452 19.40 6.99 20.60
N THR A 453 20.22 5.95 20.34
CA THR A 453 21.48 5.73 21.06
C THR A 453 22.54 6.77 20.68
N VAL A 454 22.68 7.09 19.39
CA VAL A 454 23.65 8.11 18.92
C VAL A 454 23.31 9.50 19.45
N LYS A 455 22.00 9.83 19.47
CA LYS A 455 21.51 11.11 20.01
C LYS A 455 21.77 11.28 21.50
N ALA A 456 21.83 10.20 22.24
CA ALA A 456 22.17 10.21 23.66
C ALA A 456 23.69 10.37 23.93
N LEU A 457 24.55 10.24 22.90
CA LEU A 457 26.00 10.41 23.07
C LEU A 457 26.36 11.88 23.31
N PRO A 458 27.16 12.21 24.37
CA PRO A 458 27.59 13.59 24.62
C PRO A 458 28.41 14.19 23.48
N LYS A 459 29.22 13.38 22.79
CA LYS A 459 30.06 13.76 21.64
C LYS A 459 30.08 12.61 20.63
N PRO A 460 29.16 12.59 19.65
CA PRO A 460 29.20 11.58 18.61
C PRO A 460 30.42 11.81 17.70
N THR A 461 31.24 10.78 17.53
CA THR A 461 32.34 10.73 16.56
C THR A 461 32.06 9.58 15.58
N PRO A 462 32.65 9.59 14.37
CA PRO A 462 32.45 8.50 13.41
C PRO A 462 32.73 7.11 14.00
N LYS A 463 33.81 6.99 14.81
CA LYS A 463 34.14 5.71 15.48
C LYS A 463 33.09 5.30 16.51
N ARG A 464 32.60 6.22 17.32
CA ARG A 464 31.54 5.93 18.31
C ARG A 464 30.23 5.54 17.64
N ILE A 465 29.90 6.13 16.48
CA ILE A 465 28.71 5.74 15.72
C ILE A 465 28.87 4.31 15.20
N GLU A 466 30.05 3.96 14.64
CA GLU A 466 30.37 2.60 14.22
C GLU A 466 30.20 1.60 15.37
N ASP A 467 30.75 1.90 16.55
CA ASP A 467 30.63 1.06 17.74
C ASP A 467 29.16 0.90 18.18
N VAL A 468 28.36 1.98 18.16
CA VAL A 468 26.91 1.93 18.48
C VAL A 468 26.14 1.08 17.48
N VAL A 469 26.39 1.20 16.18
CA VAL A 469 25.75 0.40 15.15
C VAL A 469 26.06 -1.09 15.37
N ALA A 470 27.35 -1.44 15.50
CA ALA A 470 27.80 -2.82 15.70
C ALA A 470 27.20 -3.43 16.98
N ASP A 471 27.19 -2.67 18.08
CA ASP A 471 26.66 -3.11 19.38
C ASP A 471 25.13 -3.27 19.35
N THR A 472 24.43 -2.38 18.65
CA THR A 472 22.97 -2.47 18.48
C THR A 472 22.59 -3.70 17.65
N ILE A 473 23.27 -3.95 16.53
CA ILE A 473 23.07 -5.15 15.70
C ILE A 473 23.29 -6.41 16.54
N ARG A 474 24.42 -6.48 17.25
CA ARG A 474 24.77 -7.64 18.10
C ARG A 474 23.67 -7.92 19.13
N ARG A 475 23.27 -6.89 19.91
CA ARG A 475 22.23 -7.03 20.94
C ARG A 475 20.89 -7.48 20.37
N LYS A 476 20.47 -6.93 19.21
CA LYS A 476 19.20 -7.33 18.58
C LYS A 476 19.24 -8.76 18.05
N LEU A 477 20.39 -9.22 17.55
CA LEU A 477 20.58 -10.61 17.12
C LEU A 477 20.58 -11.57 18.33
N GLU A 478 21.34 -11.25 19.41
CA GLU A 478 21.40 -12.05 20.62
C GLU A 478 20.03 -12.14 21.32
N ASP A 479 19.19 -11.10 21.21
CA ASP A 479 17.83 -11.06 21.76
C ASP A 479 16.76 -11.67 20.81
N GLY A 480 17.17 -12.28 19.69
CA GLY A 480 16.30 -12.97 18.73
C GLY A 480 15.30 -12.04 18.00
N GLN A 481 15.57 -10.72 17.94
CA GLN A 481 14.60 -9.77 17.40
C GLN A 481 14.38 -9.91 15.90
N PHE A 482 15.27 -10.54 15.15
CA PHE A 482 15.18 -10.77 13.71
C PHE A 482 14.77 -12.18 13.31
N ASP A 483 14.38 -13.06 14.27
CA ASP A 483 14.11 -14.47 14.03
C ASP A 483 12.92 -14.71 13.07
N GLU A 484 11.94 -13.79 13.04
CA GLU A 484 10.80 -13.85 12.12
C GLU A 484 11.00 -12.97 10.86
N CYS A 485 12.15 -12.30 10.73
CA CYS A 485 12.42 -11.33 9.68
C CYS A 485 13.08 -11.96 8.45
N GLU A 486 12.72 -11.52 7.25
CA GLU A 486 13.32 -12.00 6.01
C GLU A 486 14.72 -11.38 5.72
N LEU A 487 15.39 -10.82 6.72
CA LEU A 487 16.74 -10.27 6.61
C LEU A 487 17.79 -11.39 6.69
N THR A 488 18.73 -11.39 5.74
CA THR A 488 19.94 -12.21 5.84
C THR A 488 20.99 -11.50 6.71
N MET A 489 22.00 -12.23 7.20
CA MET A 489 23.13 -11.63 7.92
C MET A 489 23.86 -10.58 7.07
N HIS A 490 23.93 -10.78 5.75
CA HIS A 490 24.47 -9.80 4.80
C HIS A 490 23.60 -8.54 4.75
N ASP A 491 22.26 -8.68 4.65
CA ASP A 491 21.34 -7.55 4.65
C ASP A 491 21.48 -6.71 5.94
N ILE A 492 21.60 -7.38 7.09
CA ILE A 492 21.75 -6.69 8.40
C ILE A 492 23.06 -5.89 8.45
N HIS A 493 24.16 -6.47 7.95
CA HIS A 493 25.44 -5.78 7.88
C HIS A 493 25.39 -4.56 6.95
N GLU A 494 24.88 -4.73 5.74
CA GLU A 494 24.78 -3.65 4.75
C GLU A 494 23.82 -2.54 5.20
N ALA A 495 22.69 -2.90 5.83
CA ALA A 495 21.78 -1.93 6.42
C ALA A 495 22.46 -1.12 7.55
N GLY A 496 23.25 -1.79 8.40
CA GLY A 496 24.03 -1.14 9.45
C GLY A 496 25.06 -0.15 8.89
N GLU A 497 25.79 -0.54 7.84
CA GLU A 497 26.74 0.33 7.16
C GLU A 497 26.06 1.55 6.52
N ALA A 498 24.91 1.37 5.88
CA ALA A 498 24.16 2.49 5.31
C ALA A 498 23.68 3.48 6.40
N ILE A 499 23.19 2.97 7.54
CA ILE A 499 22.78 3.80 8.69
C ILE A 499 23.99 4.57 9.23
N ARG A 500 25.15 3.91 9.39
CA ARG A 500 26.40 4.53 9.84
C ARG A 500 26.83 5.67 8.92
N GLU A 501 26.88 5.42 7.61
CA GLU A 501 27.26 6.42 6.61
C GLU A 501 26.32 7.63 6.64
N ALA A 502 25.00 7.42 6.72
CA ALA A 502 24.01 8.48 6.78
C ALA A 502 24.16 9.31 8.07
N LEU A 503 24.37 8.68 9.23
CA LEU A 503 24.59 9.37 10.51
C LEU A 503 25.88 10.18 10.52
N VAL A 504 26.98 9.65 9.98
CA VAL A 504 28.25 10.40 9.84
C VAL A 504 28.06 11.60 8.92
N GLY A 505 27.28 11.45 7.84
CA GLY A 505 26.91 12.55 6.94
C GLY A 505 26.14 13.69 7.65
N PHE A 506 25.28 13.37 8.61
CA PHE A 506 24.58 14.38 9.44
C PHE A 506 25.48 15.14 10.40
N LEU A 507 26.64 14.56 10.75
CA LEU A 507 27.66 15.21 11.61
C LEU A 507 28.60 16.13 10.84
N GLY A 508 28.42 16.33 9.55
CA GLY A 508 29.30 17.12 8.67
C GLY A 508 29.81 18.41 9.32
N PRO A 509 31.00 18.90 8.94
CA PRO A 509 31.65 20.02 9.62
C PRO A 509 30.75 21.27 9.58
N ARG A 510 30.27 21.69 10.74
CA ARG A 510 29.66 23.00 10.87
C ARG A 510 30.79 24.03 10.83
N VAL A 511 30.74 24.96 9.87
CA VAL A 511 31.61 26.12 9.86
C VAL A 511 31.38 26.88 11.16
N ALA A 512 32.40 26.94 12.02
CA ALA A 512 32.34 27.78 13.20
C ALA A 512 32.28 29.24 12.71
N TYR A 513 31.15 29.89 12.88
CA TYR A 513 31.08 31.33 12.68
C TYR A 513 32.01 31.98 13.72
N PRO A 514 32.91 32.88 13.32
CA PRO A 514 33.74 33.61 14.27
C PRO A 514 32.83 34.36 15.24
N GLU A 515 33.03 34.13 16.54
CA GLU A 515 32.40 34.98 17.55
C GLU A 515 32.89 36.41 17.30
N GLU A 516 31.98 37.37 17.11
CA GLU A 516 32.33 38.77 17.08
C GLU A 516 33.06 39.13 18.39
N PRO A 517 34.26 39.73 18.35
CA PRO A 517 34.98 40.08 19.56
C PRO A 517 34.15 41.06 20.40
N ALA A 518 33.89 40.69 21.64
CA ALA A 518 33.07 41.41 22.63
C ALA A 518 33.56 42.85 22.96
N THR A 519 34.49 43.41 22.21
CA THR A 519 35.18 44.66 22.52
C THR A 519 34.57 45.94 21.94
N LYS A 520 33.46 45.91 21.22
CA LYS A 520 32.83 47.12 20.68
C LYS A 520 31.61 47.65 21.43
N LYS A 521 31.00 46.89 22.35
CA LYS A 521 29.86 47.39 23.15
C LYS A 521 30.24 48.16 24.42
N ALA A 522 31.46 48.05 24.93
CA ALA A 522 31.86 48.76 26.14
C ALA A 522 32.39 50.19 25.89
N ALA A 523 32.76 50.55 24.66
CA ALA A 523 33.27 51.88 24.33
C ALA A 523 32.17 52.92 24.02
N ALA A 524 30.97 52.48 23.58
CA ALA A 524 29.88 53.41 23.22
C ALA A 524 29.07 53.93 24.43
N HIS A 525 29.21 53.33 25.61
CA HIS A 525 28.49 53.77 26.83
C HIS A 525 29.30 54.70 27.74
N LYS A 526 30.61 54.96 27.42
CA LYS A 526 31.46 55.86 28.22
C LYS A 526 31.60 57.30 27.66
N THR A 527 31.07 57.55 26.46
CA THR A 527 31.16 58.89 25.84
C THR A 527 29.84 59.69 25.86
N ALA A 528 28.78 59.18 26.48
CA ALA A 528 27.50 59.88 26.57
C ALA A 528 27.21 60.49 27.98
N GLY A 529 28.22 60.55 28.89
CA GLY A 529 28.01 60.96 30.26
C GLY A 529 28.97 62.11 30.74
N ALA A 530 29.53 62.92 29.84
CA ALA A 530 30.38 64.05 30.23
C ALA A 530 30.07 65.25 29.32
N GLY A 531 29.05 66.04 29.70
CA GLY A 531 28.73 67.30 29.04
C GLY A 531 27.38 67.80 29.51
N ASP A 532 27.31 68.36 30.73
CA ASP A 532 26.66 69.61 31.08
C ASP A 532 26.69 69.81 32.59
N ALA A 533 27.70 70.64 33.03
CA ALA A 533 27.61 71.38 34.24
C ALA A 533 28.57 72.60 34.12
N THR A 534 28.06 73.69 33.56
CA THR A 534 28.33 75.10 34.00
C THR A 534 27.29 75.97 33.32
#